data_6ec7506acf6732594f2b31d9d6be8c60
#
_entry.id   6ec7506acf6732594f2b31d9d6be8c60
#
_cell.length_a   1.000
_cell.length_b   1.000
_cell.length_c   1.000
_cell.angle_alpha   90.00
_cell.angle_beta   90.00
_cell.angle_gamma   90.00
#
_symmetry.space_group_name_H-M   'P 1'
#
loop_
_entity.id
_entity.type
_entity.pdbx_description
1 polymer ?
#
loop_
_entity_poly.entity_id
_entity_poly.type
_entity_poly.pdbx_seq_one_letter_code
_entity_poly.pdbx_strand_id
1 'polypeptide(L)'
;PAPLFTLLNLYLIEINMKKFFSLIPFFFLHNLTHADWLNFRGSHGNGEASIRSISQLSNTSPTSWKATLPGRGLSSPILVKDKVYITASSGPKQETLHILCFSQDQGELEWERKFKSTGRTICHEKTCVAAPTMTSDGEVVIAQFSSNDVFCLDLKGELIWLRGLTYDFPNAANGLGMSSSPVITQGVLIAQVENDADSFTTGIDIKNGMSIWRKTRPKGANWTSPVLLGSGKKQKVALQSKNGISIINPKTGDEFWSFDEGASTIPSSTPIGEILLVPSNGMIALKGRIDQKSHTQLWQDNKLGPGTGSPTISGDYFLVINKANVLTCAQITTGEILWRMRIKGPSSGSPIATSSHLYFFNEDGLGQVIEINRNEGKLVSSIDLEETILCTPAISEKALYVRSDRHLWRLSGN
;
A
#
# COMPACT_ATOMS: atom_id res chain seq x y z
N PRO A 1 30.91 16.87 83.57
CA PRO A 1 30.37 18.19 83.64
C PRO A 1 30.00 18.69 82.25
N ALA A 2 28.76 18.91 82.09
CA ALA A 2 28.26 19.90 81.11
C ALA A 2 28.64 21.28 81.68
N PRO A 3 28.51 22.39 81.07
CA PRO A 3 27.30 22.89 80.34
C PRO A 3 27.66 23.80 79.14
N LEU A 4 26.86 24.33 78.47
CA LEU A 4 25.82 25.35 78.43
C LEU A 4 25.57 25.85 76.96
N PHE A 5 24.32 25.89 76.63
CA PHE A 5 23.62 26.89 75.91
C PHE A 5 24.35 28.07 75.25
N THR A 6 24.05 28.37 73.99
CA THR A 6 23.43 29.66 73.60
C THR A 6 22.72 29.62 72.27
N LEU A 7 21.47 29.94 72.31
CA LEU A 7 20.64 30.40 71.17
C LEU A 7 21.31 31.64 70.54
N LEU A 8 21.20 31.77 69.21
CA LEU A 8 20.71 33.02 68.60
C LEU A 8 20.51 32.92 67.09
N ASN A 9 19.31 33.27 66.75
CA ASN A 9 18.84 34.02 65.57
C ASN A 9 18.67 33.30 64.22
N LEU A 10 17.41 32.96 64.01
CA LEU A 10 16.72 33.01 62.72
C LEU A 10 16.95 34.39 62.09
N TYR A 11 17.55 34.39 60.89
CA TYR A 11 17.34 35.45 59.97
C TYR A 11 16.69 34.80 58.71
N LEU A 12 15.39 35.06 58.58
CA LEU A 12 14.61 34.88 57.37
C LEU A 12 15.23 35.73 56.25
N ILE A 13 15.80 35.09 55.26
CA ILE A 13 16.02 35.71 53.96
C ILE A 13 14.90 35.18 53.08
N GLU A 14 13.82 35.98 53.02
CA GLU A 14 12.86 35.94 51.89
C GLU A 14 13.59 36.31 50.61
N ILE A 15 14.00 35.31 49.84
CA ILE A 15 14.43 35.53 48.46
C ILE A 15 13.16 35.60 47.63
N ASN A 16 12.84 36.83 47.24
CA ASN A 16 11.83 37.19 46.27
C ASN A 16 11.99 36.39 44.97
N MET A 17 11.30 35.27 44.84
CA MET A 17 11.15 34.53 43.58
C MET A 17 10.01 35.14 42.77
N LYS A 18 10.15 36.36 42.34
CA LYS A 18 9.33 36.96 41.31
C LYS A 18 10.23 37.42 40.14
N LYS A 19 9.95 36.85 38.95
CA LYS A 19 10.47 37.22 37.65
C LYS A 19 11.76 36.54 37.20
N PHE A 20 11.63 35.30 36.77
CA PHE A 20 12.30 34.79 35.57
C PHE A 20 11.45 33.66 34.95
N PHE A 21 10.21 33.97 34.57
CA PHE A 21 9.56 33.22 33.50
C PHE A 21 10.17 33.72 32.19
N SER A 22 11.31 33.16 31.82
CA SER A 22 11.80 33.22 30.47
C SER A 22 10.74 32.53 29.61
N LEU A 23 10.01 33.32 28.79
CA LEU A 23 9.23 32.83 27.67
C LEU A 23 10.20 32.11 26.74
N ILE A 24 10.34 30.80 26.88
CA ILE A 24 10.75 29.93 25.82
C ILE A 24 9.53 29.89 24.89
N PRO A 25 9.60 30.43 23.69
CA PRO A 25 8.53 30.19 22.72
C PRO A 25 8.61 28.68 22.45
N PHE A 26 7.63 27.94 22.96
CA PHE A 26 7.30 26.64 22.45
C PHE A 26 6.90 26.87 20.99
N PHE A 27 7.88 26.84 20.10
CA PHE A 27 7.61 26.56 18.70
C PHE A 27 7.00 25.15 18.70
N PHE A 28 5.68 25.10 18.71
CA PHE A 28 4.94 24.02 18.13
C PHE A 28 5.39 23.99 16.65
N LEU A 29 6.49 23.31 16.36
CA LEU A 29 6.68 22.74 15.06
C LEU A 29 5.44 21.87 14.85
N HIS A 30 4.46 22.42 14.16
CA HIS A 30 3.51 21.63 13.43
C HIS A 30 4.38 20.85 12.43
N ASN A 31 4.86 19.68 12.85
CA ASN A 31 5.19 18.63 11.93
C ASN A 31 3.87 18.36 11.19
N LEU A 32 3.70 19.01 10.05
CA LEU A 32 2.81 18.55 9.02
C LEU A 32 3.32 17.16 8.68
N THR A 33 2.79 16.16 9.38
CA THR A 33 3.00 14.78 9.02
C THR A 33 2.32 14.65 7.66
N HIS A 34 3.14 14.66 6.59
CA HIS A 34 2.65 14.23 5.30
C HIS A 34 2.01 12.87 5.55
N ALA A 35 0.77 12.70 5.12
CA ALA A 35 0.10 11.41 5.25
C ALA A 35 0.88 10.41 4.40
N ASP A 36 1.67 9.55 5.06
CA ASP A 36 2.47 8.54 4.40
C ASP A 36 1.57 7.50 3.73
N TRP A 37 1.91 7.13 2.49
CA TRP A 37 1.26 6.09 1.70
C TRP A 37 2.27 4.96 1.44
N LEU A 38 2.52 4.13 2.45
CA LEU A 38 3.72 3.30 2.57
C LEU A 38 3.71 2.01 1.75
N ASN A 39 2.54 1.56 1.29
CA ASN A 39 2.36 0.26 0.65
C ASN A 39 1.39 0.35 -0.54
N PHE A 40 1.27 -0.74 -1.27
CA PHE A 40 0.19 -0.93 -2.22
C PHE A 40 -1.17 -0.71 -1.54
N ARG A 41 -1.96 0.22 -2.07
CA ARG A 41 -3.27 0.64 -1.52
C ARG A 41 -3.17 1.29 -0.14
N GLY A 42 -2.07 2.01 0.13
CA GLY A 42 -1.88 2.80 1.35
C GLY A 42 -1.35 2.01 2.54
N SER A 43 -1.12 2.72 3.63
CA SER A 43 -0.46 2.17 4.81
C SER A 43 -1.24 1.01 5.46
N HIS A 44 -2.55 0.94 5.25
CA HIS A 44 -3.41 -0.16 5.73
C HIS A 44 -3.72 -1.20 4.64
N GLY A 45 -3.30 -1.00 3.39
CA GLY A 45 -3.56 -1.92 2.28
C GLY A 45 -5.04 -2.05 1.88
N ASN A 46 -5.89 -1.10 2.26
CA ASN A 46 -7.35 -1.12 2.06
C ASN A 46 -7.86 -0.01 1.13
N GLY A 47 -6.98 0.84 0.61
CA GLY A 47 -7.32 1.93 -0.30
C GLY A 47 -7.91 3.17 0.39
N GLU A 48 -8.08 3.16 1.70
CA GLU A 48 -8.65 4.28 2.44
C GLU A 48 -7.57 5.27 2.88
N ALA A 49 -7.85 6.56 2.70
CA ALA A 49 -7.04 7.67 3.15
C ALA A 49 -7.79 8.53 4.17
N SER A 50 -7.25 8.65 5.37
CA SER A 50 -7.81 9.51 6.44
C SER A 50 -7.32 10.96 6.30
N ILE A 51 -7.62 11.56 5.16
CA ILE A 51 -7.23 12.93 4.81
C ILE A 51 -8.45 13.71 4.30
N ARG A 52 -8.28 15.03 4.12
CA ARG A 52 -9.29 15.86 3.47
C ARG A 52 -9.50 15.41 2.03
N SER A 53 -10.76 15.32 1.62
CA SER A 53 -11.12 14.92 0.26
C SER A 53 -10.75 16.00 -0.76
N ILE A 54 -10.33 15.55 -1.93
CA ILE A 54 -10.05 16.36 -3.11
C ILE A 54 -11.23 16.21 -4.06
N SER A 55 -12.03 17.25 -4.25
CA SER A 55 -13.22 17.17 -5.10
C SER A 55 -12.95 17.42 -6.59
N GLN A 56 -11.83 18.06 -6.90
CA GLN A 56 -11.44 18.37 -8.28
C GLN A 56 -9.95 18.18 -8.45
N LEU A 57 -9.56 17.43 -9.50
CA LEU A 57 -8.17 17.20 -9.88
C LEU A 57 -7.77 18.14 -11.02
N SER A 58 -6.54 18.63 -11.00
CA SER A 58 -5.95 19.45 -12.04
C SER A 58 -4.54 18.99 -12.37
N ASN A 59 -4.20 18.94 -13.67
CA ASN A 59 -2.83 18.75 -14.18
C ASN A 59 -2.20 20.07 -14.65
N THR A 60 -2.94 21.17 -14.61
CA THR A 60 -2.50 22.52 -15.04
C THR A 60 -2.35 23.50 -13.87
N SER A 61 -2.66 23.08 -12.66
CA SER A 61 -2.43 23.89 -11.45
C SER A 61 -0.92 24.15 -11.27
N PRO A 62 -0.51 25.32 -10.75
CA PRO A 62 0.91 25.63 -10.49
C PRO A 62 1.63 24.61 -9.58
N THR A 63 0.88 23.86 -8.80
CA THR A 63 1.43 22.80 -7.93
C THR A 63 1.33 21.40 -8.52
N SER A 64 0.78 21.25 -9.71
CA SER A 64 0.78 19.98 -10.45
C SER A 64 2.07 19.86 -11.26
N TRP A 65 2.53 18.61 -11.42
CA TRP A 65 3.70 18.33 -12.24
C TRP A 65 3.60 16.98 -12.94
N LYS A 66 4.43 16.81 -13.98
CA LYS A 66 4.58 15.59 -14.76
C LYS A 66 6.07 15.30 -14.92
N ALA A 67 6.52 14.14 -14.45
CA ALA A 67 7.90 13.69 -14.57
C ALA A 67 8.00 12.52 -15.54
N THR A 68 9.03 12.50 -16.39
CA THR A 68 9.29 11.40 -17.33
C THR A 68 9.93 10.21 -16.61
N LEU A 69 9.48 9.00 -16.93
CA LEU A 69 10.01 7.74 -16.40
C LEU A 69 10.92 7.05 -17.43
N PRO A 70 11.97 6.34 -16.98
CA PRO A 70 12.98 5.75 -17.88
C PRO A 70 12.49 4.48 -18.59
N GLY A 71 11.30 3.97 -18.22
CA GLY A 71 10.79 2.73 -18.78
C GLY A 71 9.42 2.36 -18.24
N ARG A 72 8.99 1.17 -18.61
CA ARG A 72 7.67 0.63 -18.29
C ARG A 72 7.53 0.30 -16.80
N GLY A 73 6.31 0.44 -16.27
CA GLY A 73 5.97 0.01 -14.92
C GLY A 73 4.48 0.13 -14.61
N LEU A 74 4.02 -0.73 -13.69
CA LEU A 74 2.66 -0.74 -13.18
C LEU A 74 2.60 -0.56 -11.65
N SER A 75 3.77 -0.45 -10.99
CA SER A 75 3.82 -0.20 -9.56
C SER A 75 3.07 1.09 -9.20
N SER A 76 2.30 1.06 -8.14
CA SER A 76 1.73 2.29 -7.58
C SER A 76 2.84 3.17 -7.00
N PRO A 77 2.71 4.50 -7.02
CA PRO A 77 3.57 5.35 -6.22
C PRO A 77 3.40 5.05 -4.73
N ILE A 78 4.47 5.10 -3.95
CA ILE A 78 4.40 5.20 -2.50
C ILE A 78 4.91 6.58 -2.06
N LEU A 79 4.34 7.08 -0.97
CA LEU A 79 4.69 8.38 -0.41
C LEU A 79 5.31 8.16 0.97
N VAL A 80 6.54 8.61 1.13
CA VAL A 80 7.27 8.51 2.39
C VAL A 80 7.85 9.88 2.71
N LYS A 81 7.36 10.49 3.78
CA LYS A 81 7.72 11.87 4.15
C LYS A 81 7.39 12.84 3.00
N ASP A 82 8.38 13.53 2.46
CA ASP A 82 8.26 14.50 1.35
C ASP A 82 8.63 13.93 -0.02
N LYS A 83 8.70 12.61 -0.16
CA LYS A 83 9.19 11.90 -1.35
C LYS A 83 8.15 10.97 -1.96
N VAL A 84 8.27 10.79 -3.28
CA VAL A 84 7.55 9.78 -4.07
C VAL A 84 8.54 8.75 -4.56
N TYR A 85 8.28 7.48 -4.26
CA TYR A 85 9.10 6.37 -4.74
C TYR A 85 8.31 5.51 -5.72
N ILE A 86 9.00 5.07 -6.78
CA ILE A 86 8.40 4.27 -7.83
C ILE A 86 9.46 3.37 -8.50
N THR A 87 9.02 2.26 -9.09
CA THR A 87 9.89 1.40 -9.89
C THR A 87 9.59 1.54 -11.37
N ALA A 88 10.59 1.26 -12.22
CA ALA A 88 10.43 1.10 -13.66
C ALA A 88 11.34 -0.01 -14.17
N SER A 89 11.10 -0.49 -15.38
CA SER A 89 11.95 -1.46 -16.05
C SER A 89 12.17 -1.04 -17.51
N SER A 90 13.39 -1.21 -18.01
CA SER A 90 13.77 -0.83 -19.36
C SER A 90 14.65 -1.87 -20.02
N GLY A 91 14.97 -1.65 -21.30
CA GLY A 91 15.68 -2.59 -22.15
C GLY A 91 14.73 -3.50 -22.94
N PRO A 92 15.22 -4.19 -23.98
CA PRO A 92 14.39 -5.00 -24.87
C PRO A 92 13.63 -6.14 -24.17
N LYS A 93 14.15 -6.62 -23.05
CA LYS A 93 13.54 -7.65 -22.19
C LYS A 93 13.15 -7.12 -20.82
N GLN A 94 13.10 -5.79 -20.64
CA GLN A 94 12.86 -5.15 -19.36
C GLN A 94 13.86 -5.56 -18.26
N GLU A 95 15.08 -5.90 -18.65
CA GLU A 95 16.12 -6.46 -17.77
C GLU A 95 16.88 -5.40 -16.97
N THR A 96 16.69 -4.11 -17.26
CA THR A 96 17.22 -3.02 -16.44
C THR A 96 16.14 -2.56 -15.47
N LEU A 97 16.41 -2.73 -14.18
CA LEU A 97 15.51 -2.43 -13.08
C LEU A 97 15.84 -1.03 -12.54
N HIS A 98 14.85 -0.17 -12.41
CA HIS A 98 15.01 1.20 -11.92
C HIS A 98 14.21 1.37 -10.63
N ILE A 99 14.86 1.97 -9.63
CA ILE A 99 14.22 2.46 -8.40
C ILE A 99 14.44 3.98 -8.38
N LEU A 100 13.35 4.73 -8.30
CA LEU A 100 13.38 6.18 -8.47
C LEU A 100 12.75 6.87 -7.26
N CYS A 101 13.31 8.01 -6.89
CA CYS A 101 12.81 8.91 -5.87
C CYS A 101 12.62 10.30 -6.46
N PHE A 102 11.44 10.87 -6.25
CA PHE A 102 11.10 12.22 -6.68
C PHE A 102 10.69 13.06 -5.48
N SER A 103 10.93 14.37 -5.54
CA SER A 103 10.35 15.34 -4.63
C SER A 103 8.81 15.36 -4.78
N GLN A 104 8.06 15.29 -3.69
CA GLN A 104 6.60 15.38 -3.74
C GLN A 104 6.11 16.73 -4.28
N ASP A 105 6.77 17.82 -3.92
CA ASP A 105 6.28 19.16 -4.24
C ASP A 105 6.65 19.60 -5.67
N GLN A 106 7.83 19.25 -6.17
CA GLN A 106 8.35 19.76 -7.43
C GLN A 106 8.44 18.69 -8.54
N GLY A 107 8.39 17.40 -8.18
CA GLY A 107 8.52 16.31 -9.15
C GLY A 107 9.95 16.17 -9.70
N GLU A 108 10.93 16.77 -9.04
CA GLU A 108 12.33 16.62 -9.39
C GLU A 108 12.85 15.24 -9.03
N LEU A 109 13.57 14.61 -9.96
CA LEU A 109 14.25 13.34 -9.70
C LEU A 109 15.42 13.59 -8.73
N GLU A 110 15.31 13.10 -7.51
CA GLU A 110 16.37 13.25 -6.52
C GLU A 110 17.45 12.20 -6.67
N TRP A 111 17.03 10.97 -6.94
CA TRP A 111 17.97 9.89 -7.25
C TRP A 111 17.30 8.76 -8.03
N GLU A 112 18.13 8.04 -8.77
CA GLU A 112 17.81 6.82 -9.48
C GLU A 112 18.86 5.76 -9.15
N ARG A 113 18.41 4.52 -8.91
CA ARG A 113 19.28 3.35 -8.82
C ARG A 113 18.92 2.37 -9.92
N LYS A 114 19.95 1.85 -10.59
CA LYS A 114 19.82 0.90 -11.72
C LYS A 114 20.50 -0.41 -11.39
N PHE A 115 19.77 -1.48 -11.66
CA PHE A 115 20.28 -2.84 -11.46
C PHE A 115 19.96 -3.68 -12.70
N LYS A 116 20.67 -4.79 -12.86
CA LYS A 116 20.29 -5.83 -13.81
C LYS A 116 19.47 -6.89 -13.10
N SER A 117 18.39 -7.35 -13.76
CA SER A 117 17.60 -8.46 -13.23
C SER A 117 18.44 -9.74 -13.13
N THR A 118 18.28 -10.47 -12.03
CA THR A 118 18.92 -11.79 -11.86
C THR A 118 17.99 -12.93 -12.26
N GLY A 119 16.67 -12.68 -12.22
CA GLY A 119 15.64 -13.63 -12.58
C GLY A 119 15.03 -13.40 -13.95
N ARG A 120 13.96 -14.15 -14.24
CA ARG A 120 13.23 -14.06 -15.51
C ARG A 120 12.43 -12.78 -15.61
N THR A 121 12.44 -12.17 -16.80
CA THR A 121 11.74 -10.91 -17.10
C THR A 121 10.58 -11.09 -18.08
N ILE A 122 10.13 -12.32 -18.33
CA ILE A 122 8.97 -12.60 -19.18
C ILE A 122 7.70 -12.21 -18.43
N CYS A 123 6.86 -11.41 -19.09
CA CYS A 123 5.61 -10.92 -18.55
C CYS A 123 4.51 -10.97 -19.60
N HIS A 124 3.26 -11.08 -19.16
CA HIS A 124 2.08 -10.86 -20.00
C HIS A 124 2.03 -9.39 -20.44
N GLU A 125 1.42 -9.08 -21.60
CA GLU A 125 1.34 -7.71 -22.12
C GLU A 125 0.69 -6.69 -21.17
N LYS A 126 -0.28 -7.11 -20.36
CA LYS A 126 -0.95 -6.30 -19.33
C LYS A 126 -0.21 -6.26 -18.01
N THR A 127 1.01 -6.77 -17.92
CA THR A 127 1.89 -6.63 -16.77
C THR A 127 3.30 -6.24 -17.20
N CYS A 128 4.26 -6.11 -16.29
CA CYS A 128 5.63 -5.77 -16.60
C CYS A 128 6.56 -6.23 -15.47
N VAL A 129 7.88 -6.10 -15.66
CA VAL A 129 8.87 -6.48 -14.63
C VAL A 129 8.76 -5.57 -13.40
N ALA A 130 8.45 -4.27 -13.58
CA ALA A 130 8.23 -3.33 -12.50
C ALA A 130 6.73 -3.21 -12.13
N ALA A 131 6.03 -4.34 -12.01
CA ALA A 131 4.61 -4.37 -11.61
C ALA A 131 4.38 -4.31 -10.09
N PRO A 132 5.17 -5.01 -9.24
CA PRO A 132 4.98 -4.90 -7.79
C PRO A 132 5.22 -3.48 -7.28
N THR A 133 4.36 -3.04 -6.37
CA THR A 133 4.51 -1.76 -5.67
C THR A 133 5.54 -1.90 -4.55
N MET A 134 6.36 -0.89 -4.37
CA MET A 134 7.31 -0.80 -3.25
C MET A 134 6.59 -0.76 -1.91
N THR A 135 7.34 -1.06 -0.85
CA THR A 135 6.88 -0.92 0.55
C THR A 135 7.92 -0.16 1.37
N SER A 136 7.47 0.52 2.42
CA SER A 136 8.34 1.24 3.36
C SER A 136 7.83 1.09 4.79
N ASP A 137 8.74 1.20 5.76
CA ASP A 137 8.43 1.37 7.18
C ASP A 137 8.66 2.81 7.67
N GLY A 138 8.98 3.73 6.75
CA GLY A 138 9.32 5.12 7.04
C GLY A 138 10.82 5.39 7.19
N GLU A 139 11.66 4.35 7.27
CA GLU A 139 13.12 4.44 7.38
C GLU A 139 13.85 3.84 6.17
N VAL A 140 13.30 2.77 5.59
CA VAL A 140 13.80 2.14 4.38
C VAL A 140 12.71 2.03 3.33
N VAL A 141 13.10 1.89 2.07
CA VAL A 141 12.23 1.52 0.95
C VAL A 141 12.67 0.18 0.39
N ILE A 142 11.70 -0.70 0.15
CA ILE A 142 11.97 -2.02 -0.42
C ILE A 142 11.22 -2.17 -1.74
N ALA A 143 11.97 -2.46 -2.79
CA ALA A 143 11.45 -2.74 -4.13
C ALA A 143 11.54 -4.23 -4.41
N GLN A 144 10.45 -4.84 -4.83
CA GLN A 144 10.41 -6.19 -5.41
C GLN A 144 10.00 -6.06 -6.88
N PHE A 145 10.63 -6.87 -7.74
CA PHE A 145 10.31 -6.91 -9.16
C PHE A 145 9.72 -8.27 -9.54
N SER A 146 9.03 -8.33 -10.67
CA SER A 146 8.48 -9.58 -11.20
C SER A 146 9.56 -10.66 -11.48
N SER A 147 10.81 -10.24 -11.67
CA SER A 147 11.99 -11.12 -11.74
C SER A 147 12.35 -11.76 -10.40
N ASN A 148 11.63 -11.45 -9.31
CA ASN A 148 11.90 -11.86 -7.94
C ASN A 148 13.20 -11.29 -7.36
N ASP A 149 13.71 -10.21 -7.94
CA ASP A 149 14.76 -9.39 -7.35
C ASP A 149 14.15 -8.48 -6.28
N VAL A 150 14.79 -8.42 -5.12
CA VAL A 150 14.37 -7.60 -3.97
C VAL A 150 15.53 -6.71 -3.54
N PHE A 151 15.28 -5.41 -3.42
CA PHE A 151 16.26 -4.41 -3.04
C PHE A 151 15.77 -3.63 -1.84
N CYS A 152 16.60 -3.50 -0.81
CA CYS A 152 16.37 -2.61 0.32
C CYS A 152 17.34 -1.45 0.23
N LEU A 153 16.80 -0.22 0.25
CA LEU A 153 17.57 1.00 0.22
C LEU A 153 17.17 1.89 1.40
N ASP A 154 18.07 2.73 1.84
CA ASP A 154 17.70 3.85 2.70
C ASP A 154 16.93 4.92 1.90
N LEU A 155 16.38 5.93 2.58
CA LEU A 155 15.62 6.99 1.91
C LEU A 155 16.48 7.89 1.01
N LYS A 156 17.82 7.84 1.12
CA LYS A 156 18.77 8.54 0.24
C LYS A 156 19.17 7.69 -0.98
N GLY A 157 18.64 6.48 -1.06
CA GLY A 157 18.89 5.54 -2.15
C GLY A 157 20.18 4.73 -2.00
N GLU A 158 20.82 4.72 -0.83
CA GLU A 158 21.97 3.85 -0.61
C GLU A 158 21.50 2.41 -0.40
N LEU A 159 22.13 1.47 -1.14
CA LEU A 159 21.77 0.07 -1.09
C LEU A 159 22.21 -0.55 0.25
N ILE A 160 21.25 -1.08 1.01
CA ILE A 160 21.51 -1.81 2.26
C ILE A 160 21.75 -3.29 1.95
N TRP A 161 20.86 -3.91 1.19
CA TRP A 161 20.98 -5.28 0.72
C TRP A 161 20.16 -5.54 -0.55
N LEU A 162 20.53 -6.60 -1.26
CA LEU A 162 19.74 -7.14 -2.37
C LEU A 162 19.64 -8.67 -2.26
N ARG A 163 18.54 -9.21 -2.78
CA ARG A 163 18.31 -10.66 -2.91
C ARG A 163 17.72 -10.97 -4.27
N GLY A 164 18.30 -11.91 -4.97
CA GLY A 164 17.68 -12.57 -6.11
C GLY A 164 16.99 -13.85 -5.62
N LEU A 165 15.68 -13.80 -5.35
CA LEU A 165 14.97 -14.97 -4.81
C LEU A 165 14.95 -16.15 -5.78
N THR A 166 15.05 -15.91 -7.09
CA THR A 166 15.21 -16.98 -8.09
C THR A 166 16.61 -17.56 -8.11
N TYR A 167 17.60 -16.86 -7.57
CA TYR A 167 18.93 -17.44 -7.35
C TYR A 167 18.89 -18.48 -6.22
N ASP A 168 18.16 -18.17 -5.16
CA ASP A 168 17.93 -19.09 -4.05
C ASP A 168 16.94 -20.22 -4.43
N PHE A 169 15.95 -19.91 -5.29
CA PHE A 169 14.87 -20.79 -5.72
C PHE A 169 14.71 -20.75 -7.25
N PRO A 170 15.56 -21.44 -8.02
CA PRO A 170 15.66 -21.30 -9.49
C PRO A 170 14.37 -21.61 -10.26
N ASN A 171 13.50 -22.43 -9.69
CA ASN A 171 12.22 -22.77 -10.32
C ASN A 171 11.10 -21.78 -9.97
N ALA A 172 11.35 -20.79 -9.10
CA ALA A 172 10.36 -19.77 -8.70
C ALA A 172 10.15 -18.74 -9.82
N ALA A 173 9.57 -19.16 -10.93
CA ALA A 173 9.31 -18.30 -12.07
C ALA A 173 7.90 -18.51 -12.62
N ASN A 174 7.27 -17.41 -13.03
CA ASN A 174 5.97 -17.39 -13.68
C ASN A 174 6.13 -16.83 -15.11
N GLY A 175 5.65 -17.56 -16.11
CA GLY A 175 5.70 -17.12 -17.50
C GLY A 175 4.77 -15.93 -17.81
N LEU A 176 3.85 -15.58 -16.91
CA LEU A 176 2.94 -14.45 -17.04
C LEU A 176 3.40 -13.19 -16.28
N GLY A 177 4.52 -13.27 -15.57
CA GLY A 177 4.99 -12.23 -14.66
C GLY A 177 4.28 -12.26 -13.30
N MET A 178 4.84 -11.54 -12.34
CA MET A 178 4.36 -11.47 -10.96
C MET A 178 4.13 -10.01 -10.58
N SER A 179 3.04 -9.72 -9.86
CA SER A 179 2.71 -8.36 -9.42
C SER A 179 2.38 -8.28 -7.92
N SER A 180 2.56 -9.38 -7.18
CA SER A 180 2.39 -9.39 -5.73
C SER A 180 3.33 -8.35 -5.09
N SER A 181 2.76 -7.36 -4.44
CA SER A 181 3.50 -6.30 -3.75
C SER A 181 3.84 -6.76 -2.33
N PRO A 182 5.09 -6.66 -1.87
CA PRO A 182 5.46 -7.06 -0.52
C PRO A 182 4.91 -6.08 0.53
N VAL A 183 4.89 -6.51 1.80
CA VAL A 183 4.54 -5.65 2.93
C VAL A 183 5.57 -5.79 4.04
N ILE A 184 5.80 -4.71 4.80
CA ILE A 184 6.65 -4.72 5.98
C ILE A 184 5.79 -4.68 7.23
N THR A 185 6.08 -5.55 8.19
CA THR A 185 5.51 -5.48 9.53
C THR A 185 6.44 -6.07 10.56
N GLN A 186 6.55 -5.44 11.72
CA GLN A 186 7.35 -5.90 12.87
C GLN A 186 8.82 -6.20 12.52
N GLY A 187 9.41 -5.44 11.58
CA GLY A 187 10.79 -5.62 11.11
C GLY A 187 10.99 -6.77 10.13
N VAL A 188 9.90 -7.34 9.58
CA VAL A 188 9.93 -8.44 8.62
C VAL A 188 9.25 -8.00 7.32
N LEU A 189 9.95 -8.19 6.20
CA LEU A 189 9.37 -8.11 4.86
C LEU A 189 8.69 -9.43 4.54
N ILE A 190 7.44 -9.39 4.11
CA ILE A 190 6.70 -10.55 3.64
C ILE A 190 6.65 -10.50 2.12
N ALA A 191 7.34 -11.42 1.48
CA ALA A 191 7.36 -11.59 0.03
C ALA A 191 6.60 -12.86 -0.36
N GLN A 192 5.51 -12.70 -1.13
CA GLN A 192 4.70 -13.81 -1.66
C GLN A 192 5.11 -14.07 -3.10
N VAL A 193 5.58 -15.29 -3.39
CA VAL A 193 6.10 -15.74 -4.69
C VAL A 193 5.33 -17.00 -5.08
N GLU A 194 4.13 -16.82 -5.64
CA GLU A 194 3.30 -17.94 -6.05
C GLU A 194 3.35 -18.16 -7.58
N ASN A 195 3.63 -19.37 -7.97
CA ASN A 195 3.82 -19.79 -9.36
C ASN A 195 3.53 -21.29 -9.52
N ASP A 196 3.66 -21.82 -10.73
CA ASP A 196 3.34 -23.22 -11.02
C ASP A 196 4.40 -24.22 -10.55
N ALA A 197 5.59 -23.76 -10.13
CA ALA A 197 6.71 -24.61 -9.72
C ALA A 197 7.05 -24.43 -8.22
N ASP A 198 8.05 -23.61 -7.88
CA ASP A 198 8.45 -23.34 -6.50
C ASP A 198 7.63 -22.18 -5.92
N SER A 199 6.45 -22.50 -5.46
CA SER A 199 5.49 -21.53 -4.88
C SER A 199 5.71 -21.42 -3.37
N PHE A 200 6.00 -20.19 -2.88
CA PHE A 200 6.29 -19.95 -1.47
C PHE A 200 5.95 -18.52 -1.03
N THR A 201 5.91 -18.35 0.29
CA THR A 201 6.00 -17.03 0.95
C THR A 201 7.17 -17.08 1.91
N THR A 202 7.93 -15.99 1.99
CA THR A 202 9.08 -15.88 2.89
C THR A 202 9.00 -14.60 3.71
N GLY A 203 9.42 -14.71 4.99
CA GLY A 203 9.71 -13.56 5.85
C GLY A 203 11.20 -13.27 5.82
N ILE A 204 11.56 -12.04 5.50
CA ILE A 204 12.93 -11.56 5.36
C ILE A 204 13.18 -10.48 6.41
N ASP A 205 14.29 -10.58 7.15
CA ASP A 205 14.71 -9.50 8.05
C ASP A 205 15.10 -8.26 7.25
N ILE A 206 14.41 -7.14 7.50
CA ILE A 206 14.63 -5.90 6.75
C ILE A 206 16.02 -5.29 6.98
N LYS A 207 16.71 -5.63 8.08
CA LYS A 207 18.03 -5.08 8.40
C LYS A 207 19.15 -5.66 7.56
N ASN A 208 19.06 -6.94 7.22
CA ASN A 208 20.17 -7.69 6.61
C ASN A 208 19.76 -8.53 5.40
N GLY A 209 18.49 -8.61 5.04
CA GLY A 209 18.00 -9.39 3.91
C GLY A 209 17.99 -10.92 4.11
N MET A 210 18.23 -11.40 5.33
CA MET A 210 18.24 -12.84 5.62
C MET A 210 16.83 -13.39 5.76
N SER A 211 16.57 -14.56 5.18
CA SER A 211 15.29 -15.25 5.38
C SER A 211 15.16 -15.74 6.82
N ILE A 212 14.10 -15.30 7.52
CA ILE A 212 13.75 -15.74 8.87
C ILE A 212 12.98 -17.06 8.79
N TRP A 213 12.06 -17.15 7.84
CA TRP A 213 11.24 -18.32 7.58
C TRP A 213 10.81 -18.38 6.11
N ARG A 214 10.42 -19.58 5.67
CA ARG A 214 9.80 -19.84 4.37
C ARG A 214 8.69 -20.86 4.53
N LYS A 215 7.57 -20.64 3.84
CA LYS A 215 6.40 -21.55 3.81
C LYS A 215 6.06 -21.86 2.36
N THR A 216 5.85 -23.13 2.07
CA THR A 216 5.31 -23.57 0.77
C THR A 216 3.89 -23.03 0.59
N ARG A 217 3.57 -22.62 -0.64
CA ARG A 217 2.25 -22.09 -1.01
C ARG A 217 1.62 -22.94 -2.12
N PRO A 218 0.30 -22.80 -2.35
CA PRO A 218 -0.35 -23.47 -3.46
C PRO A 218 0.30 -23.13 -4.80
N LYS A 219 0.51 -24.14 -5.66
CA LYS A 219 1.00 -23.94 -7.01
C LYS A 219 -0.07 -23.30 -7.88
N GLY A 220 0.31 -22.35 -8.70
CA GLY A 220 -0.52 -21.61 -9.63
C GLY A 220 -0.12 -20.14 -9.67
N ALA A 221 -0.44 -19.46 -10.77
CA ALA A 221 -0.22 -18.03 -10.89
C ALA A 221 -1.12 -17.26 -9.92
N ASN A 222 -0.52 -16.36 -9.17
CA ASN A 222 -1.20 -15.51 -8.21
C ASN A 222 -0.58 -14.12 -8.19
N TRP A 223 -1.39 -13.11 -8.40
CA TRP A 223 -1.00 -11.70 -8.45
C TRP A 223 -1.44 -10.91 -7.22
N THR A 224 -2.15 -11.56 -6.28
CA THR A 224 -2.60 -10.91 -5.05
C THR A 224 -1.43 -10.56 -4.14
N SER A 225 -1.58 -9.47 -3.42
CA SER A 225 -0.58 -9.00 -2.46
C SER A 225 -0.96 -9.41 -1.04
N PRO A 226 0.01 -9.73 -0.18
CA PRO A 226 -0.20 -9.83 1.26
C PRO A 226 -0.85 -8.56 1.80
N VAL A 227 -1.74 -8.69 2.78
CA VAL A 227 -2.35 -7.54 3.45
C VAL A 227 -2.21 -7.66 4.97
N LEU A 228 -2.12 -6.51 5.63
CA LEU A 228 -1.91 -6.43 7.07
C LEU A 228 -3.25 -6.42 7.80
N LEU A 229 -3.46 -7.32 8.75
CA LEU A 229 -4.67 -7.43 9.55
C LEU A 229 -4.39 -7.04 11.01
N GLY A 230 -5.17 -6.12 11.55
CA GLY A 230 -4.94 -5.55 12.87
C GLY A 230 -3.82 -4.50 12.89
N SER A 231 -3.28 -4.19 14.05
CA SER A 231 -2.28 -3.13 14.23
C SER A 231 -1.20 -3.45 15.26
N GLY A 232 -0.08 -2.74 15.18
CA GLY A 232 1.03 -2.82 16.13
C GLY A 232 1.62 -4.23 16.27
N LYS A 233 2.02 -4.61 17.47
CA LYS A 233 2.66 -5.90 17.76
C LYS A 233 1.74 -7.13 17.55
N LYS A 234 0.43 -6.92 17.50
CA LYS A 234 -0.56 -7.98 17.26
C LYS A 234 -0.90 -8.17 15.77
N GLN A 235 -0.37 -7.32 14.91
CA GLN A 235 -0.62 -7.36 13.48
C GLN A 235 -0.26 -8.73 12.89
N LYS A 236 -1.13 -9.26 12.04
CA LYS A 236 -1.00 -10.50 11.28
C LYS A 236 -0.95 -10.18 9.80
N VAL A 237 -0.61 -11.17 9.01
CA VAL A 237 -0.58 -11.07 7.55
C VAL A 237 -1.59 -12.04 6.96
N ALA A 238 -2.47 -11.55 6.11
CA ALA A 238 -3.33 -12.38 5.29
C ALA A 238 -2.64 -12.65 3.95
N LEU A 239 -2.49 -13.91 3.63
CA LEU A 239 -1.96 -14.44 2.39
C LEU A 239 -3.10 -15.07 1.59
N GLN A 240 -3.43 -14.49 0.47
CA GLN A 240 -4.47 -14.99 -0.44
C GLN A 240 -3.86 -15.89 -1.50
N SER A 241 -4.56 -16.95 -1.87
CA SER A 241 -4.25 -17.83 -3.00
C SER A 241 -5.51 -18.39 -3.62
N LYS A 242 -5.38 -19.15 -4.70
CA LYS A 242 -6.54 -19.86 -5.29
C LYS A 242 -7.28 -20.79 -4.31
N ASN A 243 -6.61 -21.27 -3.28
CA ASN A 243 -7.19 -22.17 -2.28
C ASN A 243 -7.96 -21.42 -1.19
N GLY A 244 -7.74 -20.11 -1.04
CA GLY A 244 -8.36 -19.31 0.01
C GLY A 244 -7.40 -18.36 0.71
N ILE A 245 -7.53 -18.22 2.01
CA ILE A 245 -6.78 -17.29 2.86
C ILE A 245 -6.03 -18.06 3.94
N SER A 246 -4.76 -17.69 4.17
CA SER A 246 -4.00 -18.07 5.37
C SER A 246 -3.64 -16.84 6.16
N ILE A 247 -3.99 -16.79 7.44
CA ILE A 247 -3.55 -15.72 8.35
C ILE A 247 -2.35 -16.21 9.13
N ILE A 248 -1.24 -15.50 9.03
CA ILE A 248 0.04 -15.93 9.59
C ILE A 248 0.63 -14.93 10.60
N ASN A 249 1.51 -15.44 11.45
CA ASN A 249 2.41 -14.63 12.25
C ASN A 249 3.56 -14.11 11.36
N PRO A 250 3.77 -12.78 11.24
CA PRO A 250 4.83 -12.25 10.39
C PRO A 250 6.25 -12.66 10.83
N LYS A 251 6.48 -12.88 12.13
CA LYS A 251 7.82 -13.22 12.65
C LYS A 251 8.22 -14.69 12.48
N THR A 252 7.25 -15.60 12.49
CA THR A 252 7.52 -17.06 12.46
C THR A 252 6.96 -17.75 11.24
N GLY A 253 6.06 -17.09 10.48
CA GLY A 253 5.32 -17.71 9.39
C GLY A 253 4.27 -18.71 9.84
N ASP A 254 4.07 -18.91 11.15
CA ASP A 254 3.08 -19.87 11.65
C ASP A 254 1.66 -19.40 11.37
N GLU A 255 0.84 -20.34 10.92
CA GLU A 255 -0.55 -20.07 10.61
C GLU A 255 -1.40 -19.96 11.91
N PHE A 256 -2.23 -18.93 11.95
CA PHE A 256 -3.24 -18.75 13.00
C PHE A 256 -4.54 -19.44 12.67
N TRP A 257 -5.02 -19.19 11.45
CA TRP A 257 -6.22 -19.84 10.90
C TRP A 257 -6.19 -19.70 9.37
N SER A 258 -6.93 -20.58 8.70
CA SER A 258 -7.15 -20.54 7.27
C SER A 258 -8.63 -20.56 6.91
N PHE A 259 -8.93 -20.15 5.69
CA PHE A 259 -10.22 -20.28 5.02
C PHE A 259 -9.95 -20.91 3.66
N ASP A 260 -10.42 -22.13 3.44
CA ASP A 260 -10.00 -23.00 2.33
C ASP A 260 -11.09 -23.19 1.26
N GLU A 261 -12.05 -22.25 1.16
CA GLU A 261 -13.15 -22.33 0.19
C GLU A 261 -12.87 -21.58 -1.12
N GLY A 262 -11.57 -21.31 -1.39
CA GLY A 262 -11.11 -20.64 -2.60
C GLY A 262 -11.19 -19.13 -2.54
N ALA A 263 -10.28 -18.47 -3.28
CA ALA A 263 -10.28 -17.02 -3.47
C ALA A 263 -9.76 -16.66 -4.86
N SER A 264 -10.00 -15.42 -5.29
CA SER A 264 -9.46 -14.89 -6.52
C SER A 264 -7.93 -14.82 -6.46
N THR A 265 -7.28 -14.87 -7.62
CA THR A 265 -5.83 -14.72 -7.76
C THR A 265 -5.42 -13.38 -8.36
N ILE A 266 -6.36 -12.43 -8.56
CA ILE A 266 -6.08 -11.11 -9.15
C ILE A 266 -6.40 -9.99 -8.16
N PRO A 267 -7.67 -9.68 -7.80
CA PRO A 267 -7.94 -8.69 -6.77
C PRO A 267 -7.54 -9.21 -5.39
N SER A 268 -6.81 -8.39 -4.64
CA SER A 268 -6.37 -8.72 -3.29
C SER A 268 -7.50 -8.52 -2.28
N SER A 269 -7.44 -9.24 -1.18
CA SER A 269 -8.31 -9.02 -0.01
C SER A 269 -8.15 -7.61 0.55
N THR A 270 -9.17 -7.16 1.26
CA THR A 270 -9.22 -5.81 1.81
C THR A 270 -9.48 -5.87 3.32
N PRO A 271 -8.52 -5.45 4.16
CA PRO A 271 -8.66 -5.51 5.61
C PRO A 271 -9.36 -4.26 6.15
N ILE A 272 -10.20 -4.46 7.17
CA ILE A 272 -10.75 -3.39 8.01
C ILE A 272 -10.94 -3.90 9.45
N GLY A 273 -10.12 -3.39 10.37
CA GLY A 273 -10.10 -3.90 11.75
C GLY A 273 -9.85 -5.41 11.81
N GLU A 274 -10.83 -6.16 12.32
CA GLU A 274 -10.81 -7.63 12.37
C GLU A 274 -11.52 -8.29 11.18
N ILE A 275 -12.09 -7.51 10.26
CA ILE A 275 -12.80 -8.02 9.09
C ILE A 275 -11.86 -8.04 7.90
N LEU A 276 -11.94 -9.10 7.11
CA LEU A 276 -11.26 -9.25 5.83
C LEU A 276 -12.31 -9.48 4.74
N LEU A 277 -12.39 -8.57 3.78
CA LEU A 277 -13.18 -8.75 2.58
C LEU A 277 -12.36 -9.55 1.56
N VAL A 278 -12.84 -10.72 1.20
CA VAL A 278 -12.14 -11.69 0.34
C VAL A 278 -12.83 -11.78 -1.01
N PRO A 279 -12.20 -11.35 -2.10
CA PRO A 279 -12.67 -11.65 -3.46
C PRO A 279 -12.62 -13.16 -3.71
N SER A 280 -13.77 -13.73 -4.09
CA SER A 280 -13.92 -15.16 -4.41
C SER A 280 -14.95 -15.31 -5.55
N ASN A 281 -15.89 -16.19 -5.47
CA ASN A 281 -17.09 -16.17 -6.31
C ASN A 281 -18.02 -15.07 -5.80
N GLY A 282 -17.74 -13.82 -6.16
CA GLY A 282 -18.31 -12.63 -5.55
C GLY A 282 -17.39 -12.06 -4.47
N MET A 283 -17.94 -11.81 -3.29
CA MET A 283 -17.23 -11.31 -2.12
C MET A 283 -17.66 -12.07 -0.87
N ILE A 284 -16.70 -12.36 -0.01
CA ILE A 284 -16.91 -12.97 1.31
C ILE A 284 -16.37 -12.02 2.36
N ALA A 285 -17.08 -11.83 3.47
CA ALA A 285 -16.55 -11.14 4.65
C ALA A 285 -16.26 -12.16 5.76
N LEU A 286 -14.99 -12.22 6.14
CA LEU A 286 -14.51 -13.03 7.25
C LEU A 286 -14.18 -12.14 8.44
N LYS A 287 -14.66 -12.47 9.63
CA LYS A 287 -14.24 -11.84 10.88
C LYS A 287 -13.32 -12.78 11.62
N GLY A 288 -12.05 -12.41 11.71
CA GLY A 288 -11.06 -13.15 12.48
C GLY A 288 -10.98 -12.61 13.90
N ARG A 289 -10.82 -13.50 14.87
CA ARG A 289 -10.40 -13.09 16.22
C ARG A 289 -8.90 -13.25 16.31
N ILE A 290 -8.20 -12.11 16.44
CA ILE A 290 -6.72 -12.06 16.48
C ILE A 290 -6.14 -12.92 17.60
N ASP A 291 -6.90 -13.12 18.68
CA ASP A 291 -6.50 -13.94 19.84
C ASP A 291 -7.01 -15.39 19.78
N GLN A 292 -7.85 -15.73 18.82
CA GLN A 292 -8.40 -17.08 18.63
C GLN A 292 -8.00 -17.62 17.25
N LYS A 293 -7.62 -18.90 17.21
CA LYS A 293 -7.28 -19.59 15.95
C LYS A 293 -8.56 -19.94 15.15
N SER A 294 -9.44 -18.96 14.96
CA SER A 294 -10.73 -19.15 14.30
C SER A 294 -11.21 -17.89 13.59
N HIS A 295 -12.10 -18.07 12.66
CA HIS A 295 -12.82 -17.01 11.97
C HIS A 295 -14.32 -17.31 11.96
N THR A 296 -15.11 -16.28 11.64
CA THR A 296 -16.55 -16.39 11.37
C THR A 296 -16.82 -15.74 10.02
N GLN A 297 -17.52 -16.43 9.15
CA GLN A 297 -18.06 -15.83 7.95
C GLN A 297 -19.27 -14.96 8.33
N LEU A 298 -19.17 -13.65 8.06
CA LEU A 298 -20.27 -12.73 8.34
C LEU A 298 -21.34 -12.82 7.25
N TRP A 299 -20.90 -12.80 5.99
CA TRP A 299 -21.76 -12.88 4.81
C TRP A 299 -20.96 -13.28 3.56
N GLN A 300 -21.69 -13.68 2.51
CA GLN A 300 -21.20 -13.92 1.17
C GLN A 300 -22.23 -13.42 0.16
N ASP A 301 -21.80 -12.71 -0.88
CA ASP A 301 -22.67 -12.29 -1.98
C ASP A 301 -21.91 -12.34 -3.33
N ASN A 302 -22.43 -13.11 -4.28
CA ASN A 302 -21.87 -13.30 -5.61
C ASN A 302 -22.04 -12.06 -6.51
N LYS A 303 -22.93 -11.12 -6.15
CA LYS A 303 -23.16 -9.87 -6.90
C LYS A 303 -22.11 -8.80 -6.60
N LEU A 304 -21.27 -9.01 -5.60
CA LEU A 304 -20.24 -8.08 -5.12
C LEU A 304 -18.84 -8.41 -5.66
N GLY A 305 -18.73 -9.23 -6.69
CA GLY A 305 -17.44 -9.62 -7.28
C GLY A 305 -16.73 -8.45 -7.96
N PRO A 306 -15.47 -8.17 -7.59
CA PRO A 306 -14.65 -7.18 -8.26
C PRO A 306 -14.23 -7.62 -9.66
N GLY A 307 -13.77 -6.65 -10.49
CA GLY A 307 -13.02 -6.88 -11.71
C GLY A 307 -11.57 -7.28 -11.41
N THR A 308 -10.62 -6.50 -11.93
CA THR A 308 -9.19 -6.64 -11.65
C THR A 308 -8.75 -5.84 -10.44
N GLY A 309 -9.34 -4.67 -10.21
CA GLY A 309 -9.07 -3.82 -9.06
C GLY A 309 -9.61 -4.42 -7.76
N SER A 310 -8.87 -4.25 -6.67
CA SER A 310 -9.29 -4.70 -5.34
C SER A 310 -10.35 -3.77 -4.73
N PRO A 311 -11.21 -4.26 -3.84
CA PRO A 311 -12.18 -3.42 -3.12
C PRO A 311 -11.50 -2.34 -2.29
N THR A 312 -12.19 -1.22 -2.07
CA THR A 312 -11.68 -0.07 -1.31
C THR A 312 -12.63 0.30 -0.19
N ILE A 313 -12.10 0.71 0.95
CA ILE A 313 -12.87 1.10 2.13
C ILE A 313 -13.12 2.61 2.13
N SER A 314 -14.28 3.00 2.65
CA SER A 314 -14.62 4.38 3.01
C SER A 314 -15.53 4.35 4.23
N GLY A 315 -14.97 4.53 5.42
CA GLY A 315 -15.68 4.42 6.69
C GLY A 315 -16.36 3.05 6.88
N ASP A 316 -17.69 3.03 7.00
CA ASP A 316 -18.48 1.80 7.21
C ASP A 316 -18.84 1.07 5.91
N TYR A 317 -18.39 1.56 4.77
CA TYR A 317 -18.71 1.04 3.45
C TYR A 317 -17.48 0.49 2.75
N PHE A 318 -17.71 -0.40 1.80
CA PHE A 318 -16.71 -0.75 0.80
C PHE A 318 -17.25 -0.49 -0.60
N LEU A 319 -16.34 -0.20 -1.49
CA LEU A 319 -16.62 0.10 -2.87
C LEU A 319 -15.91 -0.91 -3.76
N VAL A 320 -16.62 -1.42 -4.75
CA VAL A 320 -16.10 -2.41 -5.70
C VAL A 320 -16.51 -2.05 -7.12
N ILE A 321 -15.54 -2.11 -8.04
CA ILE A 321 -15.75 -1.96 -9.46
C ILE A 321 -15.74 -3.36 -10.10
N ASN A 322 -16.82 -3.76 -10.74
CA ASN A 322 -16.92 -5.06 -11.39
C ASN A 322 -16.45 -5.02 -12.86
N LYS A 323 -16.37 -6.18 -13.50
CA LYS A 323 -15.97 -6.34 -14.92
C LYS A 323 -16.88 -5.61 -15.92
N ALA A 324 -18.10 -5.26 -15.52
CA ALA A 324 -19.07 -4.54 -16.36
C ALA A 324 -19.00 -3.00 -16.15
N ASN A 325 -17.96 -2.50 -15.51
CA ASN A 325 -17.76 -1.09 -15.18
C ASN A 325 -18.91 -0.51 -14.32
N VAL A 326 -19.37 -1.29 -13.37
CA VAL A 326 -20.35 -0.86 -12.37
C VAL A 326 -19.64 -0.73 -11.05
N LEU A 327 -19.65 0.49 -10.49
CA LEU A 327 -19.27 0.78 -9.11
C LEU A 327 -20.44 0.44 -8.20
N THR A 328 -20.19 -0.37 -7.21
CA THR A 328 -21.15 -0.76 -6.15
C THR A 328 -20.63 -0.31 -4.81
N CYS A 329 -21.47 0.33 -4.02
CA CYS A 329 -21.25 0.61 -2.60
C CYS A 329 -22.06 -0.37 -1.78
N ALA A 330 -21.43 -0.98 -0.78
CA ALA A 330 -22.08 -1.91 0.12
C ALA A 330 -21.57 -1.76 1.54
N GLN A 331 -22.39 -2.16 2.51
CA GLN A 331 -22.06 -2.08 3.93
C GLN A 331 -21.10 -3.22 4.33
N ILE A 332 -20.03 -2.90 5.05
CA ILE A 332 -18.98 -3.86 5.41
C ILE A 332 -19.51 -5.02 6.24
N THR A 333 -20.35 -4.74 7.22
CA THR A 333 -20.78 -5.74 8.21
C THR A 333 -21.87 -6.68 7.73
N THR A 334 -22.66 -6.29 6.72
CA THR A 334 -23.83 -7.05 6.23
C THR A 334 -23.73 -7.47 4.78
N GLY A 335 -22.87 -6.82 3.97
CA GLY A 335 -22.85 -6.99 2.53
C GLY A 335 -24.04 -6.34 1.80
N GLU A 336 -24.90 -5.61 2.52
CA GLU A 336 -26.05 -4.93 1.93
C GLU A 336 -25.60 -3.92 0.89
N ILE A 337 -26.13 -4.06 -0.33
CA ILE A 337 -25.84 -3.14 -1.43
C ILE A 337 -26.68 -1.89 -1.23
N LEU A 338 -26.01 -0.75 -1.06
CA LEU A 338 -26.66 0.53 -0.83
C LEU A 338 -27.05 1.20 -2.15
N TRP A 339 -26.09 1.25 -3.10
CA TRP A 339 -26.31 1.82 -4.42
C TRP A 339 -25.33 1.29 -5.46
N ARG A 340 -25.63 1.52 -6.74
CA ARG A 340 -24.79 1.22 -7.89
C ARG A 340 -24.81 2.36 -8.88
N MET A 341 -23.67 2.58 -9.56
CA MET A 341 -23.58 3.50 -10.69
C MET A 341 -22.67 2.96 -11.78
N ARG A 342 -22.90 3.37 -13.02
CA ARG A 342 -21.97 3.09 -14.11
C ARG A 342 -20.85 4.09 -14.12
N ILE A 343 -19.63 3.59 -14.36
CA ILE A 343 -18.43 4.39 -14.56
C ILE A 343 -17.93 4.24 -15.99
N LYS A 344 -17.03 5.14 -16.42
CA LYS A 344 -16.50 5.11 -17.78
C LYS A 344 -15.24 4.24 -17.86
N GLY A 345 -15.24 3.33 -18.82
CA GLY A 345 -14.10 2.49 -19.23
C GLY A 345 -13.70 1.40 -18.23
N PRO A 346 -12.96 0.40 -18.73
CA PRO A 346 -12.38 -0.63 -17.88
C PRO A 346 -11.28 -0.05 -16.99
N SER A 347 -11.11 -0.59 -15.78
CA SER A 347 -10.03 -0.21 -14.87
C SER A 347 -9.26 -1.45 -14.43
N SER A 348 -7.92 -1.38 -14.48
CA SER A 348 -7.01 -2.40 -13.95
C SER A 348 -6.54 -2.06 -12.54
N GLY A 349 -6.28 -0.77 -12.27
CA GLY A 349 -5.92 -0.28 -10.94
C GLY A 349 -7.09 -0.35 -9.95
N SER A 350 -6.76 -0.49 -8.67
CA SER A 350 -7.75 -0.39 -7.60
C SER A 350 -8.16 1.07 -7.38
N PRO A 351 -9.40 1.36 -7.06
CA PRO A 351 -9.78 2.68 -6.57
C PRO A 351 -9.15 2.95 -5.20
N ILE A 352 -9.05 4.23 -4.85
CA ILE A 352 -8.75 4.69 -3.50
C ILE A 352 -9.82 5.66 -3.04
N ALA A 353 -10.03 5.79 -1.74
CA ALA A 353 -11.10 6.61 -1.20
C ALA A 353 -10.65 7.43 0.01
N THR A 354 -11.32 8.55 0.21
CA THR A 354 -11.41 9.27 1.48
C THR A 354 -12.80 9.01 2.09
N SER A 355 -13.14 9.67 3.17
CA SER A 355 -14.46 9.53 3.80
C SER A 355 -15.64 9.94 2.91
N SER A 356 -15.41 10.74 1.86
CA SER A 356 -16.48 11.29 1.01
C SER A 356 -16.21 11.24 -0.50
N HIS A 357 -15.04 10.82 -0.94
CA HIS A 357 -14.71 10.75 -2.37
C HIS A 357 -13.94 9.48 -2.73
N LEU A 358 -14.24 8.95 -3.91
CA LEU A 358 -13.54 7.85 -4.55
C LEU A 358 -12.77 8.38 -5.75
N TYR A 359 -11.54 7.86 -5.95
CA TYR A 359 -10.65 8.23 -7.05
C TYR A 359 -10.20 6.96 -7.77
N PHE A 360 -10.30 6.95 -9.08
CA PHE A 360 -9.75 5.87 -9.90
C PHE A 360 -9.47 6.35 -11.32
N PHE A 361 -8.63 5.61 -12.04
CA PHE A 361 -8.34 5.82 -13.45
C PHE A 361 -8.77 4.60 -14.25
N ASN A 362 -9.36 4.84 -15.40
CA ASN A 362 -9.58 3.75 -16.35
C ASN A 362 -8.31 3.49 -17.19
N GLU A 363 -8.32 2.42 -17.99
CA GLU A 363 -7.18 2.02 -18.81
C GLU A 363 -6.85 3.05 -19.91
N ASP A 364 -7.80 3.89 -20.33
CA ASP A 364 -7.61 4.94 -21.33
C ASP A 364 -7.00 6.23 -20.75
N GLY A 365 -6.79 6.31 -19.43
CA GLY A 365 -6.20 7.47 -18.74
C GLY A 365 -7.21 8.45 -18.17
N LEU A 366 -8.52 8.16 -18.27
CA LEU A 366 -9.55 9.01 -17.70
C LEU A 366 -9.63 8.79 -16.18
N GLY A 367 -9.17 9.78 -15.42
CA GLY A 367 -9.36 9.88 -13.97
C GLY A 367 -10.77 10.37 -13.64
N GLN A 368 -11.43 9.73 -12.69
CA GLN A 368 -12.78 10.05 -12.26
C GLN A 368 -12.80 10.25 -10.74
N VAL A 369 -13.42 11.35 -10.30
CA VAL A 369 -13.66 11.67 -8.88
C VAL A 369 -15.14 11.53 -8.62
N ILE A 370 -15.49 10.64 -7.72
CA ILE A 370 -16.88 10.34 -7.37
C ILE A 370 -17.10 10.74 -5.90
N GLU A 371 -17.98 11.70 -5.67
CA GLU A 371 -18.50 11.97 -4.35
C GLU A 371 -19.35 10.79 -3.90
N ILE A 372 -19.09 10.28 -2.70
CA ILE A 372 -19.72 9.08 -2.16
C ILE A 372 -20.37 9.38 -0.80
N ASN A 373 -21.56 8.86 -0.61
CA ASN A 373 -22.26 8.84 0.65
C ASN A 373 -23.10 7.57 0.77
N ARG A 374 -23.89 7.45 1.83
CA ARG A 374 -24.73 6.27 2.07
C ARG A 374 -25.78 6.05 0.97
N ASN A 375 -26.27 7.10 0.35
CA ASN A 375 -27.45 7.04 -0.51
C ASN A 375 -27.13 6.96 -1.99
N GLU A 376 -25.99 7.55 -2.39
CA GLU A 376 -25.59 7.63 -3.81
C GLU A 376 -24.09 7.84 -4.01
N GLY A 377 -23.63 7.58 -5.21
CA GLY A 377 -22.36 8.04 -5.76
C GLY A 377 -22.60 9.01 -6.90
N LYS A 378 -21.85 10.12 -6.96
CA LYS A 378 -22.00 11.16 -7.97
C LYS A 378 -20.66 11.53 -8.58
N LEU A 379 -20.53 11.44 -9.90
CA LEU A 379 -19.36 11.95 -10.60
C LEU A 379 -19.29 13.47 -10.47
N VAL A 380 -18.24 13.99 -9.81
CA VAL A 380 -18.06 15.42 -9.56
C VAL A 380 -16.93 16.04 -10.37
N SER A 381 -15.93 15.24 -10.76
CA SER A 381 -14.82 15.70 -11.60
C SER A 381 -14.26 14.55 -12.44
N SER A 382 -13.67 14.92 -13.57
CA SER A 382 -12.87 13.99 -14.38
C SER A 382 -11.69 14.72 -15.01
N ILE A 383 -10.60 13.98 -15.26
CA ILE A 383 -9.40 14.48 -15.90
C ILE A 383 -8.90 13.39 -16.86
N ASP A 384 -8.53 13.78 -18.08
CA ASP A 384 -7.93 12.87 -19.05
C ASP A 384 -6.43 13.11 -19.13
N LEU A 385 -5.64 12.06 -18.92
CA LEU A 385 -4.18 12.11 -19.01
C LEU A 385 -3.66 11.68 -20.37
N GLU A 386 -4.54 11.18 -21.24
CA GLU A 386 -4.24 10.75 -22.62
C GLU A 386 -3.15 9.66 -22.69
N GLU A 387 -2.98 8.89 -21.61
CA GLU A 387 -2.03 7.79 -21.52
C GLU A 387 -2.64 6.61 -20.77
N THR A 388 -2.29 5.40 -21.17
CA THR A 388 -2.77 4.18 -20.50
C THR A 388 -2.35 4.15 -19.04
N ILE A 389 -3.32 4.01 -18.14
CA ILE A 389 -3.14 3.92 -16.70
C ILE A 389 -3.60 2.56 -16.19
N LEU A 390 -2.69 1.75 -15.71
CA LEU A 390 -2.97 0.42 -15.16
C LEU A 390 -2.68 0.32 -13.64
N CYS A 391 -2.07 1.36 -13.07
CA CYS A 391 -1.70 1.38 -11.65
C CYS A 391 -2.85 1.84 -10.75
N THR A 392 -2.74 1.52 -9.47
CA THR A 392 -3.52 2.14 -8.39
C THR A 392 -2.88 3.49 -8.05
N PRO A 393 -3.63 4.58 -7.92
CA PRO A 393 -3.08 5.87 -7.50
C PRO A 393 -2.66 5.86 -6.03
N ALA A 394 -1.84 6.84 -5.63
CA ALA A 394 -1.57 7.20 -4.25
C ALA A 394 -2.11 8.61 -3.97
N ILE A 395 -2.36 8.93 -2.71
CA ILE A 395 -2.93 10.22 -2.32
C ILE A 395 -2.23 10.80 -1.10
N SER A 396 -2.02 12.12 -1.12
CA SER A 396 -1.62 12.93 0.02
C SER A 396 -2.69 13.98 0.32
N GLU A 397 -2.51 14.77 1.36
CA GLU A 397 -3.48 15.84 1.73
C GLU A 397 -3.74 16.86 0.61
N LYS A 398 -2.81 17.01 -0.33
CA LYS A 398 -2.85 18.08 -1.34
C LYS A 398 -2.93 17.57 -2.79
N ALA A 399 -2.70 16.29 -3.03
CA ALA A 399 -2.57 15.80 -4.38
C ALA A 399 -2.78 14.29 -4.51
N LEU A 400 -3.17 13.89 -5.71
CA LEU A 400 -3.19 12.51 -6.17
C LEU A 400 -1.94 12.24 -7.02
N TYR A 401 -1.32 11.09 -6.84
CA TYR A 401 -0.16 10.65 -7.62
C TYR A 401 -0.55 9.42 -8.43
N VAL A 402 -0.26 9.46 -9.72
CA VAL A 402 -0.61 8.38 -10.65
C VAL A 402 0.48 8.25 -11.72
N ARG A 403 0.65 7.07 -12.27
CA ARG A 403 1.62 6.83 -13.33
C ARG A 403 1.03 6.13 -14.54
N SER A 404 1.64 6.37 -15.70
CA SER A 404 1.61 5.50 -16.89
C SER A 404 2.94 4.75 -17.04
N ASP A 405 3.14 4.09 -18.17
CA ASP A 405 4.46 3.54 -18.54
C ASP A 405 5.53 4.63 -18.74
N ARG A 406 5.14 5.87 -19.08
CA ARG A 406 6.05 6.95 -19.50
C ARG A 406 6.19 8.07 -18.49
N HIS A 407 5.17 8.32 -17.67
CA HIS A 407 5.14 9.49 -16.81
C HIS A 407 4.60 9.18 -15.41
N LEU A 408 5.06 9.96 -14.46
CA LEU A 408 4.49 10.11 -13.13
C LEU A 408 3.87 11.50 -13.03
N TRP A 409 2.62 11.58 -12.57
CA TRP A 409 1.91 12.85 -12.35
C TRP A 409 1.64 13.08 -10.87
N ARG A 410 1.73 14.34 -10.48
CA ARG A 410 1.07 14.90 -9.31
C ARG A 410 -0.10 15.75 -9.80
N LEU A 411 -1.30 15.35 -9.45
CA LEU A 411 -2.53 16.05 -9.76
C LEU A 411 -2.99 16.79 -8.51
N SER A 412 -2.90 18.12 -8.54
CA SER A 412 -3.28 18.92 -7.39
C SER A 412 -4.79 18.96 -7.23
N GLY A 413 -5.23 19.01 -5.96
CA GLY A 413 -6.62 19.26 -5.61
C GLY A 413 -6.87 20.76 -5.40
N ASN A 414 -8.08 21.18 -5.73
CA ASN A 414 -8.61 22.47 -5.34
C ASN A 414 -9.50 22.31 -4.10
#